data_be8a934460db88a4fc387a6c7505de83
#
_entry.id   be8a934460db88a4fc387a6c7505de83
#
_cell.length_a   1.000
_cell.length_b   1.000
_cell.length_c   1.000
_cell.angle_alpha   90.00
_cell.angle_beta   90.00
_cell.angle_gamma   90.00
#
_symmetry.space_group_name_H-M   'P 1'
#
loop_
_entity.id
_entity.type
_entity.pdbx_description
1 polymer ?
#
loop_
_entity_poly.entity_id
_entity_poly.type
_entity_poly.pdbx_seq_one_letter_code
_entity_poly.pdbx_strand_id
1 'polypeptide(L)'
;MNKLVEYIDVAVIGAGHAGCEASLAAARLGLETMVFTVSVDSIAMMPCNPNIGGSSKGHLVKEIDALGGEMGKVIDKTFIQSKMLNKSKGPAVHSLRAQADKKNYSNTMRQVLENTPHLTIKQAEVTELIVEDGTIKGVKTYSGATYYAKAVVLCTGTYLKARCIYGDVSNYTGPNGLQAANYLTDSLKANGVEMFRFKTGTPARIDKRSIDFSKMEEQKGDERVVPFSFSTDPESVQIDQVSCWLTYTNEKTHEIIRENLDRSPLYSGMIEGTGPRYCPSIEDKVVRFADKSRHQVFIEPEGLNTNEMYVGGMSSSLPEDVQYDMYRSVPGLEHAKIVRNAYAIEYDCINPRQLMPTLEFKNIKNLFSGGQFNGSSGYEEAAAQGLIAGINAALKVKGEELLVLDRSEAYIGVLIDDLVTKENHEPYRMMTSRAEYRLLLRQDNADLRLREKGYRVGLINEEQYQDILEKERLIKEEIERVEHVNVGASKPVQELLEQYGSTPLTSGSTLGELIRRPELNYEVLAPIDKNRPELRYDIREQVNINIKYDGYITRQLKQVEQFKKLESKKIPEDMDYDQVKSLRIEAVQKLKLYRPVSIGQASRIAGVSPADVSVLLVYLESHRA
;
A
#
# COMPACT_ATOMS: atom_id res chain seq x y z
N MET A 1 20.89 -18.50 36.61
CA MET A 1 21.10 -17.22 35.93
C MET A 1 19.78 -16.50 35.85
N ASN A 2 19.67 -15.27 36.36
CA ASN A 2 18.46 -14.45 36.19
C ASN A 2 18.33 -14.06 34.72
N LYS A 3 17.25 -14.50 34.08
CA LYS A 3 16.91 -14.07 32.70
C LYS A 3 16.33 -12.66 32.75
N LEU A 4 16.64 -11.84 31.76
CA LEU A 4 16.04 -10.51 31.63
C LEU A 4 14.50 -10.63 31.45
N VAL A 5 13.78 -9.88 32.26
CA VAL A 5 12.30 -9.74 32.14
C VAL A 5 11.98 -8.26 32.14
N GLU A 6 11.25 -7.83 31.11
CA GLU A 6 10.76 -6.46 30.97
C GLU A 6 9.24 -6.45 30.72
N TYR A 7 8.61 -5.31 31.02
CA TYR A 7 7.18 -5.09 30.85
C TYR A 7 6.97 -3.84 29.98
N ILE A 8 6.17 -4.00 28.92
CA ILE A 8 5.82 -2.94 27.96
C ILE A 8 4.32 -3.01 27.66
N ASP A 9 3.78 -1.99 27.01
CA ASP A 9 2.38 -2.00 26.60
C ASP A 9 2.21 -2.73 25.25
N VAL A 10 3.03 -2.40 24.26
CA VAL A 10 2.95 -2.97 22.91
C VAL A 10 4.31 -3.44 22.42
N ALA A 11 4.38 -4.70 21.99
CA ALA A 11 5.54 -5.26 21.31
C ALA A 11 5.26 -5.35 19.80
N VAL A 12 6.13 -4.78 18.97
CA VAL A 12 6.05 -4.85 17.51
C VAL A 12 7.21 -5.69 16.99
N ILE A 13 6.90 -6.75 16.24
CA ILE A 13 7.88 -7.73 15.79
C ILE A 13 8.21 -7.50 14.33
N GLY A 14 9.38 -6.94 14.06
CA GLY A 14 9.85 -6.51 12.75
C GLY A 14 9.78 -4.99 12.57
N ALA A 15 10.81 -4.40 11.99
CA ALA A 15 10.95 -2.96 11.75
C ALA A 15 11.04 -2.62 10.24
N GLY A 16 10.34 -3.38 9.40
CA GLY A 16 10.05 -3.01 8.03
C GLY A 16 8.98 -1.92 7.96
N HIS A 17 8.45 -1.63 6.78
CA HIS A 17 7.46 -0.55 6.60
C HIS A 17 6.21 -0.72 7.50
N ALA A 18 5.73 -1.94 7.68
CA ALA A 18 4.61 -2.23 8.57
C ALA A 18 4.97 -1.98 10.05
N GLY A 19 6.12 -2.49 10.50
CA GLY A 19 6.55 -2.35 11.89
C GLY A 19 6.87 -0.91 12.27
N CYS A 20 7.43 -0.12 11.36
CA CYS A 20 7.66 1.31 11.57
C CYS A 20 6.34 2.05 11.83
N GLU A 21 5.35 1.86 10.98
CA GLU A 21 4.04 2.52 11.15
C GLU A 21 3.31 2.02 12.40
N ALA A 22 3.34 0.72 12.68
CA ALA A 22 2.69 0.15 13.86
C ALA A 22 3.30 0.67 15.17
N SER A 23 4.62 0.70 15.25
CA SER A 23 5.34 1.16 16.45
C SER A 23 5.19 2.67 16.68
N LEU A 24 5.26 3.47 15.62
CA LEU A 24 5.02 4.91 15.68
C LEU A 24 3.59 5.22 16.13
N ALA A 25 2.59 4.52 15.60
CA ALA A 25 1.20 4.70 15.99
C ALA A 25 1.00 4.41 17.49
N ALA A 26 1.45 3.26 17.98
CA ALA A 26 1.28 2.89 19.38
C ALA A 26 2.01 3.86 20.34
N ALA A 27 3.25 4.22 20.02
CA ALA A 27 4.04 5.15 20.83
C ALA A 27 3.44 6.57 20.85
N ARG A 28 2.99 7.08 19.70
CA ARG A 28 2.36 8.40 19.60
C ARG A 28 0.99 8.46 20.29
N LEU A 29 0.35 7.32 20.50
CA LEU A 29 -0.84 7.20 21.34
C LEU A 29 -0.54 7.07 22.84
N GLY A 30 0.73 7.24 23.22
CA GLY A 30 1.18 7.32 24.61
C GLY A 30 1.46 5.97 25.28
N LEU A 31 1.64 4.91 24.51
CA LEU A 31 1.94 3.57 25.04
C LEU A 31 3.44 3.23 24.97
N GLU A 32 3.96 2.65 26.06
CA GLU A 32 5.34 2.14 26.08
C GLU A 32 5.47 1.00 25.06
N THR A 33 6.16 1.30 23.97
CA THR A 33 6.23 0.45 22.78
C THR A 33 7.68 0.05 22.52
N MET A 34 7.89 -1.23 22.22
CA MET A 34 9.20 -1.73 21.80
C MET A 34 9.06 -2.39 20.42
N VAL A 35 9.89 -1.96 19.48
CA VAL A 35 10.01 -2.60 18.16
C VAL A 35 11.25 -3.47 18.11
N PHE A 36 11.06 -4.74 17.76
CA PHE A 36 12.11 -5.74 17.62
C PHE A 36 12.50 -5.89 16.15
N THR A 37 13.78 -5.96 15.89
CA THR A 37 14.31 -6.21 14.55
C THR A 37 15.52 -7.13 14.62
N VAL A 38 15.72 -7.96 13.59
CA VAL A 38 16.94 -8.78 13.48
C VAL A 38 18.17 -7.94 13.18
N SER A 39 18.00 -6.75 12.61
CA SER A 39 19.07 -5.79 12.37
C SER A 39 18.52 -4.36 12.37
N VAL A 40 19.11 -3.48 13.17
CA VAL A 40 18.76 -2.04 13.15
C VAL A 40 19.12 -1.36 11.83
N ASP A 41 20.05 -1.92 11.07
CA ASP A 41 20.46 -1.40 9.76
C ASP A 41 19.47 -1.77 8.64
N SER A 42 18.46 -2.59 8.95
CA SER A 42 17.38 -2.96 8.03
C SER A 42 16.05 -2.25 8.30
N ILE A 43 16.02 -1.28 9.21
CA ILE A 43 14.81 -0.50 9.50
C ILE A 43 14.33 0.21 8.22
N ALA A 44 13.06 0.00 7.87
CA ALA A 44 12.42 0.54 6.66
C ALA A 44 13.24 0.32 5.38
N MET A 45 14.00 -0.77 5.30
CA MET A 45 14.78 -1.12 4.12
C MET A 45 13.87 -1.38 2.92
N MET A 46 14.33 -0.97 1.75
CA MET A 46 13.66 -1.20 0.46
C MET A 46 14.44 -2.26 -0.33
N PRO A 47 14.24 -3.56 -0.06
CA PRO A 47 15.09 -4.62 -0.64
C PRO A 47 14.80 -4.90 -2.11
N CYS A 48 13.66 -4.47 -2.63
CA CYS A 48 13.28 -4.59 -4.04
C CYS A 48 13.41 -3.23 -4.74
N ASN A 49 12.33 -2.70 -5.30
CA ASN A 49 12.36 -1.45 -6.06
C ASN A 49 12.63 -0.21 -5.19
N PRO A 50 13.22 0.85 -5.77
CA PRO A 50 13.53 2.09 -5.06
C PRO A 50 12.35 3.08 -5.01
N ASN A 51 11.12 2.63 -5.13
CA ASN A 51 9.97 3.51 -5.31
C ASN A 51 8.97 3.42 -4.16
N ILE A 52 8.37 4.57 -3.84
CA ILE A 52 7.17 4.71 -3.02
C ILE A 52 6.06 5.28 -3.91
N GLY A 53 4.87 4.70 -3.80
CA GLY A 53 3.72 5.10 -4.62
C GLY A 53 3.64 4.36 -5.96
N GLY A 54 2.96 4.99 -6.91
CA GLY A 54 2.58 4.38 -8.17
C GLY A 54 1.10 4.04 -8.22
N SER A 55 0.65 3.37 -9.29
CA SER A 55 -0.77 3.07 -9.51
C SER A 55 -1.40 2.36 -8.31
N SER A 56 -2.46 2.90 -7.74
CA SER A 56 -3.13 2.53 -6.49
C SER A 56 -2.29 2.69 -5.21
N LYS A 57 -0.99 2.62 -5.29
CA LYS A 57 -0.08 2.70 -4.15
C LYS A 57 0.09 4.14 -3.65
N GLY A 58 0.11 5.12 -4.56
CA GLY A 58 0.06 6.54 -4.19
C GLY A 58 -1.18 6.89 -3.37
N HIS A 59 -2.31 6.24 -3.65
CA HIS A 59 -3.54 6.35 -2.86
C HIS A 59 -3.33 5.86 -1.43
N LEU A 60 -2.70 4.70 -1.25
CA LEU A 60 -2.38 4.15 0.08
C LEU A 60 -1.47 5.09 0.88
N VAL A 61 -0.41 5.63 0.26
CA VAL A 61 0.51 6.55 0.96
C VAL A 61 -0.21 7.82 1.42
N LYS A 62 -1.07 8.40 0.57
CA LYS A 62 -1.88 9.57 0.92
C LYS A 62 -2.85 9.26 2.06
N GLU A 63 -3.45 8.09 2.08
CA GLU A 63 -4.34 7.65 3.16
C GLU A 63 -3.59 7.38 4.48
N ILE A 64 -2.39 6.78 4.39
CA ILE A 64 -1.49 6.60 5.54
C ILE A 64 -1.18 7.97 6.17
N ASP A 65 -0.80 8.95 5.36
CA ASP A 65 -0.51 10.31 5.83
C ASP A 65 -1.74 10.99 6.43
N ALA A 66 -2.89 10.87 5.78
CA ALA A 66 -4.16 11.45 6.28
C ALA A 66 -4.55 10.93 7.66
N LEU A 67 -4.23 9.67 7.97
CA LEU A 67 -4.45 9.05 9.29
C LEU A 67 -3.37 9.39 10.33
N GLY A 68 -2.27 10.04 9.92
CA GLY A 68 -1.16 10.38 10.81
C GLY A 68 0.04 9.45 10.74
N GLY A 69 0.16 8.61 9.71
CA GLY A 69 1.34 7.79 9.44
C GLY A 69 2.53 8.59 8.93
N GLU A 70 3.66 7.93 8.72
CA GLU A 70 4.96 8.58 8.52
C GLU A 70 5.53 8.40 7.09
N MET A 71 5.14 7.37 6.35
CA MET A 71 5.73 7.04 5.04
C MET A 71 5.74 8.24 4.08
N GLY A 72 4.64 8.98 4.00
CA GLY A 72 4.52 10.16 3.12
C GLY A 72 5.49 11.28 3.51
N LYS A 73 5.69 11.52 4.79
CA LYS A 73 6.62 12.55 5.30
C LYS A 73 8.08 12.18 5.05
N VAL A 74 8.43 10.91 5.21
CA VAL A 74 9.80 10.43 5.00
C VAL A 74 10.15 10.42 3.53
N ILE A 75 9.25 9.99 2.64
CA ILE A 75 9.53 10.02 1.20
C ILE A 75 9.65 11.45 0.67
N ASP A 76 8.86 12.40 1.17
CA ASP A 76 8.97 13.82 0.80
C ASP A 76 10.34 14.42 1.13
N LYS A 77 11.04 13.88 2.15
CA LYS A 77 12.39 14.31 2.54
C LYS A 77 13.51 13.60 1.80
N THR A 78 13.24 12.46 1.15
CA THR A 78 14.28 11.53 0.68
C THR A 78 14.12 11.09 -0.76
N PHE A 79 13.11 11.58 -1.46
CA PHE A 79 12.93 11.27 -2.88
C PHE A 79 14.02 11.95 -3.73
N ILE A 80 14.32 11.34 -4.87
CA ILE A 80 15.28 11.83 -5.87
C ILE A 80 14.63 12.07 -7.23
N GLN A 81 13.41 11.55 -7.43
CA GLN A 81 12.56 11.85 -8.57
C GLN A 81 11.09 11.66 -8.16
N SER A 82 10.20 12.49 -8.73
CA SER A 82 8.75 12.37 -8.52
C SER A 82 8.00 12.52 -9.82
N LYS A 83 6.93 11.74 -9.98
CA LYS A 83 6.10 11.76 -11.18
C LYS A 83 4.66 11.40 -10.86
N MET A 84 3.71 12.18 -11.38
CA MET A 84 2.29 11.82 -11.37
C MET A 84 1.98 10.90 -12.55
N LEU A 85 1.58 9.67 -12.24
CA LEU A 85 1.18 8.68 -13.24
C LEU A 85 -0.29 8.85 -13.65
N ASN A 86 -0.62 8.37 -14.85
CA ASN A 86 -1.99 8.36 -15.40
C ASN A 86 -2.65 9.73 -15.56
N LYS A 87 -1.90 10.81 -15.73
CA LYS A 87 -2.43 12.19 -15.92
C LYS A 87 -3.48 12.28 -17.02
N SER A 88 -3.38 11.47 -18.09
CA SER A 88 -4.31 11.45 -19.22
C SER A 88 -5.60 10.68 -18.94
N LYS A 89 -5.74 9.98 -17.80
CA LYS A 89 -6.87 9.08 -17.51
C LYS A 89 -7.90 9.62 -16.52
N GLY A 90 -7.76 10.84 -16.09
CA GLY A 90 -8.64 11.47 -15.11
C GLY A 90 -8.30 11.17 -13.66
N PRO A 91 -8.89 11.95 -12.70
CA PRO A 91 -8.44 12.03 -11.32
C PRO A 91 -8.61 10.75 -10.50
N ALA A 92 -9.55 9.88 -10.88
CA ALA A 92 -9.80 8.63 -10.17
C ALA A 92 -8.59 7.67 -10.13
N VAL A 93 -7.67 7.81 -11.08
CA VAL A 93 -6.49 6.94 -11.23
C VAL A 93 -5.16 7.69 -11.26
N HIS A 94 -5.18 9.01 -11.09
CA HIS A 94 -3.94 9.77 -10.86
C HIS A 94 -3.21 9.18 -9.69
N SER A 95 -1.93 8.89 -9.85
CA SER A 95 -1.15 8.18 -8.83
C SER A 95 0.26 8.75 -8.75
N LEU A 96 0.58 9.34 -7.61
CA LEU A 96 1.91 9.87 -7.34
C LEU A 96 2.90 8.72 -7.12
N ARG A 97 4.08 8.84 -7.72
CA ARG A 97 5.21 7.93 -7.54
C ARG A 97 6.47 8.73 -7.29
N ALA A 98 7.19 8.39 -6.25
CA ALA A 98 8.49 8.96 -5.95
C ALA A 98 9.55 7.88 -5.91
N GLN A 99 10.71 8.16 -6.53
CA GLN A 99 11.90 7.36 -6.39
C GLN A 99 12.68 7.82 -5.18
N ALA A 100 12.97 6.89 -4.27
CA ALA A 100 13.71 7.16 -3.05
C ALA A 100 15.22 7.04 -3.24
N ASP A 101 15.98 7.86 -2.53
CA ASP A 101 17.30 7.45 -2.05
C ASP A 101 17.09 6.42 -0.94
N LYS A 102 17.29 5.14 -1.24
CA LYS A 102 16.97 4.04 -0.31
C LYS A 102 17.68 4.15 1.04
N LYS A 103 18.95 4.50 1.03
CA LYS A 103 19.74 4.65 2.25
C LYS A 103 19.26 5.81 3.09
N ASN A 104 18.99 6.93 2.44
CA ASN A 104 18.50 8.11 3.13
C ASN A 104 17.09 7.89 3.69
N TYR A 105 16.20 7.20 2.94
CA TYR A 105 14.87 6.83 3.42
C TYR A 105 14.95 5.97 4.69
N SER A 106 15.74 4.91 4.68
CA SER A 106 15.95 4.02 5.83
C SER A 106 16.52 4.77 7.03
N ASN A 107 17.56 5.58 6.82
CA ASN A 107 18.19 6.37 7.87
C ASN A 107 17.23 7.41 8.46
N THR A 108 16.46 8.09 7.63
CA THR A 108 15.49 9.09 8.07
C THR A 108 14.37 8.45 8.88
N MET A 109 13.83 7.32 8.43
CA MET A 109 12.82 6.58 9.20
C MET A 109 13.37 6.08 10.54
N ARG A 110 14.60 5.57 10.56
CA ARG A 110 15.26 5.16 11.80
C ARG A 110 15.38 6.34 12.78
N GLN A 111 15.80 7.51 12.31
CA GLN A 111 15.85 8.73 13.15
C GLN A 111 14.47 9.12 13.71
N VAL A 112 13.41 8.97 12.92
CA VAL A 112 12.04 9.20 13.40
C VAL A 112 11.69 8.25 14.53
N LEU A 113 11.98 6.95 14.39
CA LEU A 113 11.74 5.96 15.44
C LEU A 113 12.55 6.28 16.71
N GLU A 114 13.86 6.55 16.56
CA GLU A 114 14.77 6.84 17.69
C GLU A 114 14.37 8.09 18.47
N ASN A 115 13.76 9.08 17.83
CA ASN A 115 13.34 10.34 18.44
C ASN A 115 11.86 10.39 18.86
N THR A 116 11.13 9.30 18.69
CA THR A 116 9.72 9.24 19.11
C THR A 116 9.62 8.86 20.58
N PRO A 117 8.97 9.69 21.43
CA PRO A 117 8.72 9.34 22.82
C PRO A 117 7.97 8.02 22.95
N HIS A 118 8.22 7.28 24.04
CA HIS A 118 7.62 5.97 24.34
C HIS A 118 7.99 4.85 23.37
N LEU A 119 8.94 5.06 22.45
CA LEU A 119 9.37 4.04 21.48
C LEU A 119 10.82 3.63 21.74
N THR A 120 11.03 2.35 21.95
CA THR A 120 12.36 1.73 22.09
C THR A 120 12.61 0.76 20.95
N ILE A 121 13.79 0.83 20.33
CA ILE A 121 14.24 -0.11 19.31
C ILE A 121 15.10 -1.19 19.98
N LYS A 122 14.80 -2.46 19.70
CA LYS A 122 15.57 -3.60 20.19
C LYS A 122 16.04 -4.48 19.05
N GLN A 123 17.35 -4.61 18.88
CA GLN A 123 17.88 -5.65 17.99
C GLN A 123 17.84 -7.00 18.71
N ALA A 124 16.90 -7.83 18.32
CA ALA A 124 16.75 -9.20 18.79
C ALA A 124 15.82 -9.99 17.86
N GLU A 125 16.09 -11.28 17.69
CA GLU A 125 15.13 -12.19 17.05
C GLU A 125 14.12 -12.64 18.12
N VAL A 126 12.82 -12.40 17.85
CA VAL A 126 11.71 -12.96 18.62
C VAL A 126 11.45 -14.38 18.14
N THR A 127 11.47 -15.32 19.07
CA THR A 127 11.40 -16.76 18.76
C THR A 127 10.15 -17.44 19.27
N GLU A 128 9.46 -16.86 20.26
CA GLU A 128 8.32 -17.49 20.92
C GLU A 128 7.28 -16.44 21.32
N LEU A 129 6.01 -16.78 21.11
CA LEU A 129 4.85 -16.08 21.68
C LEU A 129 4.49 -16.67 23.04
N ILE A 130 4.17 -15.81 24.00
CA ILE A 130 3.61 -16.23 25.29
C ILE A 130 2.09 -16.06 25.20
N VAL A 131 1.36 -17.15 25.13
CA VAL A 131 -0.10 -17.15 25.04
C VAL A 131 -0.66 -17.92 26.24
N GLU A 132 -1.58 -17.29 26.98
CA GLU A 132 -2.28 -17.90 28.12
C GLU A 132 -3.79 -17.70 27.93
N ASP A 133 -4.55 -18.76 28.03
CA ASP A 133 -6.02 -18.75 27.89
C ASP A 133 -6.50 -18.02 26.62
N GLY A 134 -5.83 -18.27 25.48
CA GLY A 134 -6.16 -17.64 24.20
C GLY A 134 -5.86 -16.14 24.10
N THR A 135 -5.04 -15.61 25.02
CA THR A 135 -4.64 -14.20 25.04
C THR A 135 -3.13 -14.08 25.01
N ILE A 136 -2.60 -13.20 24.15
CA ILE A 136 -1.17 -12.89 24.14
C ILE A 136 -0.77 -12.20 25.43
N LYS A 137 0.38 -12.61 26.00
CA LYS A 137 0.97 -12.02 27.22
C LYS A 137 2.35 -11.42 26.99
N GLY A 138 2.99 -11.74 25.87
CA GLY A 138 4.32 -11.24 25.56
C GLY A 138 5.06 -12.12 24.57
N VAL A 139 6.37 -11.90 24.51
CA VAL A 139 7.28 -12.60 23.60
C VAL A 139 8.58 -12.97 24.30
N LYS A 140 9.26 -13.98 23.76
CA LYS A 140 10.64 -14.32 24.13
C LYS A 140 11.58 -14.13 22.96
N THR A 141 12.82 -13.75 23.25
CA THR A 141 13.88 -13.59 22.25
C THR A 141 14.82 -14.79 22.23
N TYR A 142 15.58 -14.91 21.16
CA TYR A 142 16.58 -15.97 21.00
C TYR A 142 17.61 -16.02 22.14
N SER A 143 17.98 -14.86 22.71
CA SER A 143 18.88 -14.77 23.86
C SER A 143 18.24 -15.21 25.19
N GLY A 144 16.92 -15.55 25.17
CA GLY A 144 16.19 -16.01 26.35
C GLY A 144 15.57 -14.90 27.21
N ALA A 145 15.58 -13.65 26.75
CA ALA A 145 14.88 -12.56 27.43
C ALA A 145 13.36 -12.68 27.21
N THR A 146 12.59 -12.27 28.21
CA THR A 146 11.13 -12.27 28.21
C THR A 146 10.63 -10.83 28.26
N TYR A 147 9.73 -10.48 27.36
CA TYR A 147 9.06 -9.19 27.31
C TYR A 147 7.56 -9.40 27.43
N TYR A 148 7.00 -9.10 28.60
CA TYR A 148 5.56 -9.11 28.78
C TYR A 148 4.95 -7.85 28.13
N ALA A 149 3.88 -8.06 27.35
CA ALA A 149 3.20 -7.00 26.63
C ALA A 149 1.68 -7.20 26.69
N LYS A 150 0.94 -6.11 26.74
CA LYS A 150 -0.53 -6.13 26.72
C LYS A 150 -1.09 -6.41 25.32
N ALA A 151 -0.34 -6.04 24.27
CA ALA A 151 -0.64 -6.38 22.88
C ALA A 151 0.66 -6.63 22.10
N VAL A 152 0.56 -7.44 21.06
CA VAL A 152 1.68 -7.76 20.16
C VAL A 152 1.24 -7.57 18.71
N VAL A 153 2.09 -6.94 17.89
CA VAL A 153 1.86 -6.75 16.45
C VAL A 153 2.95 -7.46 15.66
N LEU A 154 2.56 -8.44 14.85
CA LEU A 154 3.50 -9.20 14.01
C LEU A 154 3.69 -8.51 12.66
N CYS A 155 4.92 -8.12 12.34
CA CYS A 155 5.31 -7.42 11.11
C CYS A 155 6.59 -8.03 10.52
N THR A 156 6.66 -9.35 10.40
CA THR A 156 7.90 -10.08 10.07
C THR A 156 8.33 -9.99 8.60
N GLY A 157 7.46 -9.46 7.72
CA GLY A 157 7.79 -9.20 6.32
C GLY A 157 8.22 -10.46 5.57
N THR A 158 9.40 -10.44 4.98
CA THR A 158 9.98 -11.54 4.19
C THR A 158 11.09 -12.30 4.93
N TYR A 159 11.23 -12.11 6.23
CA TYR A 159 12.35 -12.65 7.02
C TYR A 159 12.07 -14.01 7.66
N LEU A 160 10.79 -14.37 7.83
CA LEU A 160 10.41 -15.57 8.57
C LEU A 160 10.70 -16.83 7.74
N LYS A 161 11.63 -17.67 8.23
CA LYS A 161 12.20 -18.83 7.51
C LYS A 161 12.58 -18.48 6.06
N ALA A 162 13.21 -17.31 5.90
CA ALA A 162 13.57 -16.79 4.60
C ALA A 162 14.64 -17.62 3.90
N ARG A 163 14.50 -17.78 2.58
CA ARG A 163 15.46 -18.46 1.71
C ARG A 163 15.58 -17.71 0.39
N CYS A 164 16.77 -17.20 0.09
CA CYS A 164 17.11 -16.55 -1.19
C CYS A 164 17.68 -17.58 -2.17
N ILE A 165 17.16 -17.63 -3.41
CA ILE A 165 17.43 -18.68 -4.37
C ILE A 165 17.73 -18.07 -5.74
N TYR A 166 18.80 -18.53 -6.38
CA TYR A 166 19.10 -18.30 -7.81
C TYR A 166 19.95 -19.45 -8.35
N GLY A 167 19.57 -20.00 -9.51
CA GLY A 167 20.16 -21.25 -10.01
C GLY A 167 20.10 -22.35 -8.95
N ASP A 168 21.20 -23.02 -8.74
CA ASP A 168 21.32 -24.10 -7.74
C ASP A 168 21.71 -23.58 -6.33
N VAL A 169 21.79 -22.25 -6.14
CA VAL A 169 22.21 -21.64 -4.88
C VAL A 169 21.00 -21.34 -4.00
N SER A 170 21.04 -21.86 -2.78
CA SER A 170 20.07 -21.56 -1.72
C SER A 170 20.77 -20.96 -0.52
N ASN A 171 20.48 -19.69 -0.22
CA ASN A 171 20.97 -18.99 0.96
C ASN A 171 19.83 -18.84 1.98
N TYR A 172 19.99 -19.41 3.17
CA TYR A 172 19.01 -19.30 4.26
C TYR A 172 19.15 -17.96 4.99
N THR A 173 18.93 -16.89 4.25
CA THR A 173 19.03 -15.50 4.70
C THR A 173 17.77 -14.73 4.33
N GLY A 174 17.58 -13.60 5.01
CA GLY A 174 16.67 -12.55 4.55
C GLY A 174 17.21 -11.80 3.33
N PRO A 175 16.51 -10.74 2.89
CA PRO A 175 16.93 -9.93 1.75
C PRO A 175 18.35 -9.38 1.91
N ASN A 176 19.10 -9.27 0.83
CA ASN A 176 20.45 -8.70 0.79
C ASN A 176 21.46 -9.42 1.72
N GLY A 177 21.26 -10.70 2.01
CA GLY A 177 22.13 -11.49 2.85
C GLY A 177 22.00 -11.21 4.36
N LEU A 178 20.97 -10.50 4.78
CA LEU A 178 20.70 -10.26 6.20
C LEU A 178 20.20 -11.52 6.89
N GLN A 179 20.32 -11.57 8.22
CA GLN A 179 19.87 -12.71 9.01
C GLN A 179 18.36 -12.95 8.81
N ALA A 180 17.97 -14.21 8.60
CA ALA A 180 16.58 -14.65 8.64
C ALA A 180 16.10 -14.86 10.09
N ALA A 181 14.78 -14.78 10.30
CA ALA A 181 14.13 -15.15 11.55
C ALA A 181 13.62 -16.60 11.42
N ASN A 182 14.20 -17.53 12.20
CA ASN A 182 14.01 -18.95 11.90
C ASN A 182 13.10 -19.71 12.88
N TYR A 183 12.77 -19.12 14.04
CA TYR A 183 12.17 -19.87 15.13
C TYR A 183 10.70 -19.53 15.42
N LEU A 184 10.23 -18.33 15.09
CA LEU A 184 8.89 -17.87 15.42
C LEU A 184 7.77 -18.69 14.73
N THR A 185 8.01 -19.23 13.54
CA THR A 185 7.04 -20.06 12.81
C THR A 185 6.56 -21.25 13.65
N ASP A 186 7.44 -21.91 14.35
CA ASP A 186 7.08 -23.09 15.14
C ASP A 186 6.21 -22.72 16.34
N SER A 187 6.47 -21.57 16.98
CA SER A 187 5.63 -21.01 18.03
C SER A 187 4.25 -20.60 17.51
N LEU A 188 4.18 -19.99 16.32
CA LEU A 188 2.90 -19.64 15.68
C LEU A 188 2.05 -20.89 15.41
N LYS A 189 2.63 -21.92 14.80
CA LYS A 189 1.95 -23.20 14.54
C LYS A 189 1.48 -23.88 15.83
N ALA A 190 2.31 -23.87 16.88
CA ALA A 190 1.96 -24.43 18.19
C ALA A 190 0.75 -23.72 18.83
N ASN A 191 0.53 -22.45 18.51
CA ASN A 191 -0.64 -21.66 18.94
C ASN A 191 -1.81 -21.69 17.93
N GLY A 192 -1.80 -22.63 16.99
CA GLY A 192 -2.90 -22.86 16.05
C GLY A 192 -2.98 -21.88 14.88
N VAL A 193 -1.90 -21.13 14.60
CA VAL A 193 -1.85 -20.22 13.45
C VAL A 193 -1.58 -21.00 12.17
N GLU A 194 -2.46 -20.85 11.18
CA GLU A 194 -2.30 -21.42 9.85
C GLU A 194 -1.29 -20.62 9.03
N MET A 195 -0.26 -21.30 8.56
CA MET A 195 0.85 -20.69 7.83
C MET A 195 0.79 -21.03 6.34
N PHE A 196 1.17 -20.06 5.51
CA PHE A 196 1.44 -20.22 4.08
C PHE A 196 2.93 -19.97 3.82
N ARG A 197 3.38 -20.35 2.61
CA ARG A 197 4.70 -20.03 2.11
C ARG A 197 4.58 -19.34 0.78
N PHE A 198 5.03 -18.09 0.72
CA PHE A 198 5.02 -17.28 -0.49
C PHE A 198 6.43 -16.98 -0.98
N LYS A 199 6.53 -16.57 -2.23
CA LYS A 199 7.77 -16.09 -2.81
C LYS A 199 7.58 -14.71 -3.43
N THR A 200 8.65 -13.95 -3.46
CA THR A 200 8.79 -12.78 -4.32
C THR A 200 10.16 -12.80 -4.98
N GLY A 201 10.52 -11.77 -5.71
CA GLY A 201 11.82 -11.71 -6.36
C GLY A 201 12.26 -10.27 -6.58
N THR A 202 13.54 -10.12 -6.89
CA THR A 202 14.15 -8.83 -7.20
C THR A 202 15.11 -9.00 -8.38
N PRO A 203 15.26 -7.98 -9.26
CA PRO A 203 16.25 -8.01 -10.33
C PRO A 203 17.66 -7.74 -9.81
N ALA A 204 18.63 -7.91 -10.68
CA ALA A 204 20.01 -7.53 -10.40
C ALA A 204 20.18 -6.03 -10.17
N ARG A 205 21.25 -5.66 -9.47
CA ARG A 205 21.79 -4.28 -9.42
C ARG A 205 23.04 -4.24 -10.30
N ILE A 206 23.10 -3.21 -11.14
CA ILE A 206 24.16 -3.03 -12.12
C ILE A 206 24.93 -1.75 -11.78
N ASP A 207 26.25 -1.78 -11.96
CA ASP A 207 27.11 -0.61 -11.81
C ASP A 207 26.81 0.41 -12.91
N LYS A 208 26.36 1.60 -12.52
CA LYS A 208 26.02 2.74 -13.40
C LYS A 208 27.11 3.02 -14.46
N ARG A 209 28.39 2.87 -14.10
CA ARG A 209 29.54 3.12 -14.97
C ARG A 209 29.65 2.13 -16.14
N SER A 210 28.95 1.00 -16.07
CA SER A 210 28.91 -0.03 -17.11
C SER A 210 27.69 0.07 -18.04
N ILE A 211 26.89 1.13 -17.92
CA ILE A 211 25.65 1.33 -18.68
C ILE A 211 25.86 2.38 -19.77
N ASP A 212 25.42 2.08 -20.97
CA ASP A 212 25.37 3.01 -22.09
C ASP A 212 23.98 3.65 -22.20
N PHE A 213 23.77 4.75 -21.52
CA PHE A 213 22.51 5.48 -21.51
C PHE A 213 22.12 6.08 -22.87
N SER A 214 23.05 6.22 -23.81
CA SER A 214 22.74 6.75 -25.16
C SER A 214 21.78 5.84 -25.96
N LYS A 215 21.67 4.58 -25.56
CA LYS A 215 20.78 3.58 -26.16
C LYS A 215 19.42 3.46 -25.46
N MET A 216 19.15 4.32 -24.49
CA MET A 216 17.95 4.29 -23.66
C MET A 216 17.17 5.58 -23.76
N GLU A 217 15.86 5.50 -23.48
CA GLU A 217 14.98 6.66 -23.42
C GLU A 217 15.01 7.27 -22.02
N GLU A 218 15.38 8.54 -21.91
CA GLU A 218 15.39 9.26 -20.64
C GLU A 218 13.97 9.47 -20.12
N GLN A 219 13.75 9.13 -18.87
CA GLN A 219 12.49 9.32 -18.16
C GLN A 219 12.67 10.35 -17.05
N LYS A 220 12.29 11.60 -17.33
CA LYS A 220 12.35 12.71 -16.37
C LYS A 220 11.18 12.68 -15.40
N GLY A 221 11.39 13.24 -14.20
CA GLY A 221 10.34 13.57 -13.26
C GLY A 221 9.46 14.73 -13.75
N ASP A 222 8.42 15.03 -12.98
CA ASP A 222 7.56 16.19 -13.24
C ASP A 222 8.32 17.49 -12.95
N GLU A 223 8.08 18.55 -13.72
CA GLU A 223 8.70 19.88 -13.50
C GLU A 223 8.31 20.44 -12.13
N ARG A 224 7.03 20.29 -11.74
CA ARG A 224 6.54 20.67 -10.42
C ARG A 224 6.16 19.42 -9.64
N VAL A 225 6.84 19.23 -8.52
CA VAL A 225 6.61 18.11 -7.62
C VAL A 225 5.41 18.39 -6.70
N VAL A 226 4.55 17.39 -6.55
CA VAL A 226 3.47 17.37 -5.56
C VAL A 226 3.92 16.50 -4.39
N PRO A 227 3.91 16.98 -3.14
CA PRO A 227 4.29 16.16 -1.99
C PRO A 227 3.29 15.04 -1.73
N PHE A 228 3.74 13.95 -1.11
CA PHE A 228 2.86 12.90 -0.60
C PHE A 228 2.11 13.33 0.67
N SER A 229 2.81 13.93 1.61
CA SER A 229 2.19 14.38 2.86
C SER A 229 1.41 15.67 2.65
N PHE A 230 0.20 15.70 3.19
CA PHE A 230 -0.63 16.91 3.24
C PHE A 230 -0.08 17.98 4.20
N SER A 231 0.91 17.60 5.02
CA SER A 231 1.60 18.50 5.95
C SER A 231 2.95 19.01 5.43
N THR A 232 3.38 18.56 4.27
CA THR A 232 4.62 19.02 3.62
C THR A 232 4.35 20.29 2.82
N ASP A 233 5.19 21.33 3.02
CA ASP A 233 5.15 22.52 2.18
C ASP A 233 5.53 22.14 0.73
N PRO A 234 4.65 22.40 -0.26
CA PRO A 234 4.92 22.08 -1.66
C PRO A 234 6.20 22.73 -2.21
N GLU A 235 6.64 23.87 -1.71
CA GLU A 235 7.87 24.53 -2.16
C GLU A 235 9.13 23.83 -1.63
N SER A 236 9.03 23.14 -0.49
CA SER A 236 10.17 22.41 0.10
C SER A 236 10.59 21.16 -0.67
N VAL A 237 9.76 20.67 -1.58
CA VAL A 237 10.00 19.46 -2.38
C VAL A 237 10.45 19.76 -3.82
N GLN A 238 10.70 21.01 -4.16
CA GLN A 238 11.23 21.40 -5.46
C GLN A 238 12.75 21.24 -5.47
N ILE A 239 13.25 20.14 -6.05
CA ILE A 239 14.66 19.74 -6.08
C ILE A 239 15.14 19.50 -7.50
N ASP A 240 16.45 19.48 -7.70
CA ASP A 240 17.05 18.96 -8.93
C ASP A 240 16.89 17.43 -8.97
N GLN A 241 16.07 16.95 -9.90
CA GLN A 241 15.69 15.54 -9.97
C GLN A 241 16.64 14.74 -10.87
N VAL A 242 16.90 13.49 -10.48
CA VAL A 242 17.62 12.53 -11.32
C VAL A 242 16.68 11.92 -12.36
N SER A 243 17.25 11.41 -13.45
CA SER A 243 16.50 10.68 -14.47
C SER A 243 16.50 9.18 -14.20
N CYS A 244 15.42 8.53 -14.60
CA CYS A 244 15.35 7.10 -14.85
C CYS A 244 15.46 6.85 -16.35
N TRP A 245 15.63 5.60 -16.77
CA TRP A 245 15.86 5.26 -18.16
C TRP A 245 15.03 4.06 -18.57
N LEU A 246 14.52 4.07 -19.79
CA LEU A 246 13.72 3.00 -20.36
C LEU A 246 14.49 2.34 -21.52
N THR A 247 14.56 1.03 -21.46
CA THR A 247 15.01 0.16 -22.54
C THR A 247 14.09 -1.06 -22.65
N TYR A 248 14.46 -2.05 -23.46
CA TYR A 248 13.61 -3.19 -23.74
C TYR A 248 14.43 -4.46 -23.84
N THR A 249 13.84 -5.60 -23.43
CA THR A 249 14.32 -6.93 -23.85
C THR A 249 14.14 -7.07 -25.36
N ASN A 250 14.77 -8.09 -25.93
CA ASN A 250 14.66 -8.44 -27.34
C ASN A 250 14.60 -9.95 -27.51
N GLU A 251 14.50 -10.43 -28.77
CA GLU A 251 14.38 -11.84 -29.04
C GLU A 251 15.57 -12.66 -28.51
N LYS A 252 16.79 -12.11 -28.64
CA LYS A 252 18.00 -12.77 -28.08
C LYS A 252 17.89 -12.93 -26.54
N THR A 253 17.37 -11.94 -25.85
CA THR A 253 17.12 -12.02 -24.40
C THR A 253 16.14 -13.19 -24.10
N HIS A 254 15.08 -13.28 -24.89
CA HIS A 254 14.04 -14.29 -24.71
C HIS A 254 14.56 -15.70 -25.05
N GLU A 255 15.40 -15.86 -26.08
CA GLU A 255 16.07 -17.12 -26.43
C GLU A 255 16.95 -17.61 -25.28
N ILE A 256 17.84 -16.76 -24.76
CA ILE A 256 18.70 -17.09 -23.61
C ILE A 256 17.86 -17.59 -22.43
N ILE A 257 16.74 -16.95 -22.14
CA ILE A 257 15.85 -17.34 -21.03
C ILE A 257 15.20 -18.70 -21.34
N ARG A 258 14.64 -18.89 -22.54
CA ARG A 258 13.97 -20.16 -22.94
C ARG A 258 14.91 -21.35 -22.90
N GLU A 259 16.15 -21.18 -23.35
CA GLU A 259 17.17 -22.22 -23.36
C GLU A 259 17.66 -22.64 -21.97
N ASN A 260 17.37 -21.83 -20.94
CA ASN A 260 17.81 -22.08 -19.57
C ASN A 260 16.64 -22.23 -18.57
N LEU A 261 15.42 -22.47 -19.04
CA LEU A 261 14.26 -22.65 -18.14
C LEU A 261 14.41 -23.86 -17.20
N ASP A 262 15.05 -24.91 -17.64
CA ASP A 262 15.37 -26.11 -16.85
C ASP A 262 16.34 -25.83 -15.70
N ARG A 263 17.14 -24.75 -15.81
CA ARG A 263 18.06 -24.27 -14.78
C ARG A 263 17.41 -23.25 -13.83
N SER A 264 16.15 -22.87 -14.07
CA SER A 264 15.42 -21.93 -13.21
C SER A 264 14.83 -22.65 -11.99
N PRO A 265 15.10 -22.19 -10.77
CA PRO A 265 14.48 -22.73 -9.54
C PRO A 265 12.96 -22.72 -9.57
N LEU A 266 12.37 -21.79 -10.34
CA LEU A 266 10.92 -21.69 -10.51
C LEU A 266 10.33 -22.88 -11.29
N TYR A 267 11.07 -23.39 -12.29
CA TYR A 267 10.62 -24.48 -13.16
C TYR A 267 11.18 -25.85 -12.75
N SER A 268 12.29 -25.89 -12.00
CA SER A 268 12.87 -27.13 -11.46
C SER A 268 12.16 -27.67 -10.21
N GLY A 269 11.23 -26.91 -9.64
CA GLY A 269 10.53 -27.28 -8.40
C GLY A 269 11.32 -27.01 -7.11
N MET A 270 12.46 -26.32 -7.18
CA MET A 270 13.23 -25.92 -5.99
C MET A 270 12.48 -24.84 -5.17
N ILE A 271 11.71 -23.98 -5.83
CA ILE A 271 10.85 -22.97 -5.20
C ILE A 271 9.51 -23.62 -4.85
N GLU A 272 9.18 -23.64 -3.56
CA GLU A 272 7.93 -24.18 -3.02
C GLU A 272 6.84 -23.10 -2.90
N GLY A 273 7.27 -21.86 -2.66
CA GLY A 273 6.37 -20.73 -2.42
C GLY A 273 5.65 -20.24 -3.67
N THR A 274 4.37 -19.87 -3.52
CA THR A 274 3.61 -19.25 -4.60
C THR A 274 4.03 -17.81 -4.82
N GLY A 275 4.29 -17.43 -6.07
CA GLY A 275 4.69 -16.07 -6.46
C GLY A 275 3.54 -15.15 -6.83
N PRO A 276 3.76 -13.83 -6.83
CA PRO A 276 2.74 -12.85 -7.16
C PRO A 276 2.41 -12.83 -8.66
N ARG A 277 1.13 -12.88 -9.00
CA ARG A 277 0.63 -12.81 -10.37
C ARG A 277 1.00 -11.52 -11.10
N TYR A 278 1.04 -10.41 -10.39
CA TYR A 278 1.21 -9.06 -10.95
C TYR A 278 2.65 -8.52 -10.87
N CYS A 279 3.58 -9.31 -10.40
CA CYS A 279 5.02 -9.03 -10.46
C CYS A 279 5.77 -10.31 -10.86
N PRO A 280 5.49 -10.84 -12.07
CA PRO A 280 6.12 -12.07 -12.52
C PRO A 280 7.61 -11.84 -12.76
N SER A 281 8.41 -12.88 -12.62
CA SER A 281 9.80 -12.89 -13.07
C SER A 281 9.87 -12.71 -14.59
N ILE A 282 11.06 -12.40 -15.10
CA ILE A 282 11.23 -12.25 -16.55
C ILE A 282 11.01 -13.60 -17.26
N GLU A 283 11.37 -14.72 -16.63
CA GLU A 283 11.09 -16.07 -17.13
C GLU A 283 9.59 -16.31 -17.30
N ASP A 284 8.79 -15.95 -16.30
CA ASP A 284 7.33 -16.03 -16.37
C ASP A 284 6.74 -15.17 -17.49
N LYS A 285 7.28 -13.96 -17.70
CA LYS A 285 6.82 -13.08 -18.77
C LYS A 285 7.10 -13.68 -20.14
N VAL A 286 8.30 -14.20 -20.35
CA VAL A 286 8.73 -14.81 -21.62
C VAL A 286 7.89 -16.05 -21.96
N VAL A 287 7.52 -16.85 -20.95
CA VAL A 287 6.69 -18.04 -21.14
C VAL A 287 5.22 -17.66 -21.33
N ARG A 288 4.65 -16.83 -20.46
CA ARG A 288 3.21 -16.51 -20.48
C ARG A 288 2.81 -15.57 -21.61
N PHE A 289 3.71 -14.71 -22.06
CA PHE A 289 3.51 -13.74 -23.12
C PHE A 289 4.48 -13.98 -24.27
N ALA A 290 4.52 -15.21 -24.76
CA ALA A 290 5.44 -15.66 -25.81
C ALA A 290 5.22 -14.93 -27.16
N ASP A 291 4.05 -14.33 -27.36
CA ASP A 291 3.69 -13.48 -28.50
C ASP A 291 4.35 -12.10 -28.47
N LYS A 292 4.88 -11.66 -27.32
CA LYS A 292 5.52 -10.37 -27.17
C LYS A 292 7.00 -10.45 -27.55
N SER A 293 7.40 -9.64 -28.52
CA SER A 293 8.79 -9.56 -28.97
C SER A 293 9.71 -8.81 -28.00
N ARG A 294 9.16 -8.05 -27.07
CA ARG A 294 9.91 -7.27 -26.08
C ARG A 294 9.11 -6.95 -24.84
N HIS A 295 9.80 -6.75 -23.72
CA HIS A 295 9.28 -6.26 -22.45
C HIS A 295 10.02 -5.01 -22.01
N GLN A 296 9.34 -4.10 -21.33
CA GLN A 296 9.95 -2.87 -20.79
C GLN A 296 10.94 -3.20 -19.67
N VAL A 297 12.06 -2.50 -19.68
CA VAL A 297 13.14 -2.56 -18.69
C VAL A 297 13.43 -1.14 -18.23
N PHE A 298 13.22 -0.88 -16.93
CA PHE A 298 13.49 0.42 -16.33
C PHE A 298 14.82 0.37 -15.57
N ILE A 299 15.69 1.33 -15.84
CA ILE A 299 16.95 1.51 -15.14
C ILE A 299 16.78 2.67 -14.18
N GLU A 300 16.83 2.38 -12.90
CA GLU A 300 16.47 3.31 -11.83
C GLU A 300 17.61 3.43 -10.81
N PRO A 301 18.12 4.65 -10.52
CA PRO A 301 19.15 4.83 -9.50
C PRO A 301 18.60 4.45 -8.11
N GLU A 302 19.39 3.76 -7.31
CA GLU A 302 19.02 3.38 -5.93
C GLU A 302 19.31 4.47 -4.89
N GLY A 303 19.99 5.53 -5.28
CA GLY A 303 20.33 6.67 -4.42
C GLY A 303 21.29 7.63 -5.11
N LEU A 304 21.55 8.77 -4.45
CA LEU A 304 22.45 9.80 -4.98
C LEU A 304 23.94 9.44 -4.78
N ASN A 305 24.25 8.70 -3.72
CA ASN A 305 25.61 8.39 -3.30
C ASN A 305 26.00 6.92 -3.58
N THR A 306 25.43 6.32 -4.62
CA THR A 306 25.74 4.96 -5.05
C THR A 306 25.75 4.85 -6.57
N ASN A 307 26.52 3.92 -7.10
CA ASN A 307 26.48 3.54 -8.52
C ASN A 307 25.53 2.36 -8.78
N GLU A 308 24.83 1.87 -7.77
CA GLU A 308 23.88 0.79 -7.97
C GLU A 308 22.64 1.27 -8.71
N MET A 309 22.33 0.60 -9.84
CA MET A 309 21.14 0.83 -10.64
C MET A 309 20.23 -0.40 -10.56
N TYR A 310 18.96 -0.18 -10.23
CA TYR A 310 17.91 -1.20 -10.23
C TYR A 310 17.41 -1.46 -11.64
N VAL A 311 17.29 -2.75 -12.03
CA VAL A 311 16.87 -3.15 -13.38
C VAL A 311 15.42 -3.62 -13.35
N GLY A 312 14.50 -2.68 -13.25
CA GLY A 312 13.06 -2.95 -13.14
C GLY A 312 12.51 -3.72 -14.33
N GLY A 313 11.70 -4.75 -14.04
CA GLY A 313 11.11 -5.60 -15.06
C GLY A 313 11.88 -6.88 -15.38
N MET A 314 13.10 -7.03 -14.86
CA MET A 314 13.97 -8.19 -15.10
C MET A 314 14.27 -9.00 -13.82
N SER A 315 13.31 -9.07 -12.90
CA SER A 315 13.40 -9.97 -11.76
C SER A 315 13.56 -11.41 -12.22
N SER A 316 14.49 -12.14 -11.63
CA SER A 316 14.85 -13.50 -12.08
C SER A 316 15.42 -14.34 -10.93
N SER A 317 15.32 -15.65 -11.07
CA SER A 317 16.03 -16.62 -10.24
C SER A 317 16.99 -17.49 -11.03
N LEU A 318 17.24 -17.17 -12.30
CA LEU A 318 18.20 -17.89 -13.14
C LEU A 318 19.62 -17.87 -12.54
N PRO A 319 20.48 -18.85 -12.88
CA PRO A 319 21.87 -18.88 -12.43
C PRO A 319 22.66 -17.63 -12.83
N GLU A 320 23.72 -17.32 -12.11
CA GLU A 320 24.52 -16.11 -12.33
C GLU A 320 25.06 -15.96 -13.75
N ASP A 321 25.57 -17.05 -14.35
CA ASP A 321 26.06 -17.03 -15.74
C ASP A 321 24.95 -16.63 -16.74
N VAL A 322 23.75 -17.21 -16.57
CA VAL A 322 22.59 -16.87 -17.39
C VAL A 322 22.13 -15.42 -17.14
N GLN A 323 22.19 -14.94 -15.90
CA GLN A 323 21.88 -13.55 -15.59
C GLN A 323 22.80 -12.60 -16.36
N TYR A 324 24.12 -12.83 -16.39
CA TYR A 324 25.05 -12.04 -17.17
C TYR A 324 24.69 -12.01 -18.66
N ASP A 325 24.41 -13.17 -19.23
CA ASP A 325 24.08 -13.29 -20.66
C ASP A 325 22.77 -12.58 -21.00
N MET A 326 21.71 -12.78 -20.19
CA MET A 326 20.42 -12.15 -20.46
C MET A 326 20.45 -10.63 -20.24
N TYR A 327 21.12 -10.12 -19.19
CA TYR A 327 21.23 -8.66 -18.98
C TYR A 327 22.05 -8.01 -20.10
N ARG A 328 23.17 -8.62 -20.52
CA ARG A 328 24.05 -8.10 -21.58
C ARG A 328 23.43 -8.17 -22.98
N SER A 329 22.35 -8.90 -23.17
CA SER A 329 21.58 -8.89 -24.42
C SER A 329 20.64 -7.66 -24.55
N VAL A 330 20.41 -6.91 -23.46
CA VAL A 330 19.53 -5.75 -23.43
C VAL A 330 20.28 -4.51 -23.92
N PRO A 331 19.70 -3.71 -24.85
CA PRO A 331 20.33 -2.49 -25.34
C PRO A 331 20.74 -1.52 -24.23
N GLY A 332 21.99 -1.11 -24.25
CA GLY A 332 22.61 -0.24 -23.23
C GLY A 332 23.22 -0.99 -22.05
N LEU A 333 23.00 -2.31 -21.93
CA LEU A 333 23.54 -3.15 -20.87
C LEU A 333 24.61 -4.14 -21.38
N GLU A 334 25.12 -3.99 -22.62
CA GLU A 334 26.03 -4.94 -23.26
C GLU A 334 27.33 -5.17 -22.46
N HIS A 335 27.73 -4.20 -21.66
CA HIS A 335 28.92 -4.25 -20.80
C HIS A 335 28.59 -4.29 -19.31
N ALA A 336 27.33 -4.64 -18.96
CA ALA A 336 26.85 -4.61 -17.61
C ALA A 336 27.74 -5.39 -16.63
N LYS A 337 28.03 -4.76 -15.50
CA LYS A 337 28.68 -5.36 -14.34
C LYS A 337 27.67 -5.48 -13.23
N ILE A 338 27.36 -6.70 -12.86
CA ILE A 338 26.37 -7.00 -11.81
C ILE A 338 27.04 -6.77 -10.45
N VAL A 339 26.47 -5.89 -9.65
CA VAL A 339 26.87 -5.63 -8.24
C VAL A 339 26.21 -6.62 -7.32
N ARG A 340 24.91 -6.92 -7.57
CA ARG A 340 24.11 -7.89 -6.83
C ARG A 340 23.32 -8.73 -7.83
N ASN A 341 23.36 -10.05 -7.68
CA ASN A 341 22.56 -10.94 -8.51
C ASN A 341 21.06 -10.76 -8.24
N ALA A 342 20.25 -11.02 -9.26
CA ALA A 342 18.83 -11.23 -9.08
C ALA A 342 18.60 -12.52 -8.26
N TYR A 343 17.53 -12.55 -7.47
CA TYR A 343 17.15 -13.74 -6.71
C TYR A 343 15.64 -13.79 -6.46
N ALA A 344 15.14 -14.99 -6.23
CA ALA A 344 13.84 -15.19 -5.61
C ALA A 344 14.03 -15.33 -4.09
N ILE A 345 13.07 -14.84 -3.31
CA ILE A 345 13.03 -15.06 -1.88
C ILE A 345 11.71 -15.74 -1.49
N GLU A 346 11.81 -16.83 -0.76
CA GLU A 346 10.70 -17.50 -0.10
C GLU A 346 10.66 -17.13 1.37
N TYR A 347 9.46 -17.07 1.94
CA TYR A 347 9.24 -16.74 3.35
C TYR A 347 7.90 -17.27 3.82
N ASP A 348 7.78 -17.50 5.14
CA ASP A 348 6.53 -17.88 5.76
C ASP A 348 5.65 -16.65 6.00
N CYS A 349 4.36 -16.82 5.76
CA CYS A 349 3.30 -15.86 6.02
C CYS A 349 2.06 -16.58 6.57
N ILE A 350 1.04 -15.84 6.96
CA ILE A 350 -0.20 -16.42 7.47
C ILE A 350 -1.29 -16.45 6.39
N ASN A 351 -2.29 -17.31 6.62
CA ASN A 351 -3.59 -17.18 6.00
C ASN A 351 -4.32 -15.98 6.64
N PRO A 352 -4.53 -14.85 5.93
CA PRO A 352 -5.09 -13.63 6.53
C PRO A 352 -6.56 -13.73 6.91
N ARG A 353 -7.27 -14.81 6.53
CA ARG A 353 -8.64 -15.06 6.94
C ARG A 353 -8.78 -15.32 8.45
N GLN A 354 -7.68 -15.59 9.14
CA GLN A 354 -7.61 -15.71 10.60
C GLN A 354 -7.72 -14.37 11.31
N LEU A 355 -7.70 -13.27 10.56
CA LEU A 355 -7.76 -11.91 11.09
C LEU A 355 -9.18 -11.33 10.99
N MET A 356 -9.51 -10.50 11.97
CA MET A 356 -10.65 -9.60 11.92
C MET A 356 -10.34 -8.36 11.04
N PRO A 357 -11.33 -7.57 10.65
CA PRO A 357 -11.10 -6.29 9.95
C PRO A 357 -10.23 -5.29 10.72
N THR A 358 -10.06 -5.47 12.02
CA THR A 358 -9.15 -4.74 12.89
C THR A 358 -7.69 -5.19 12.79
N LEU A 359 -7.42 -6.25 12.04
CA LEU A 359 -6.16 -6.99 11.95
C LEU A 359 -5.75 -7.72 13.24
N GLU A 360 -6.67 -7.89 14.18
CA GLU A 360 -6.51 -8.78 15.34
C GLU A 360 -6.80 -10.23 14.93
N PHE A 361 -6.04 -11.19 15.47
CA PHE A 361 -6.34 -12.62 15.29
C PHE A 361 -7.66 -12.99 15.93
N LYS A 362 -8.48 -13.80 15.24
CA LYS A 362 -9.77 -14.27 15.75
C LYS A 362 -9.63 -15.19 16.96
N ASN A 363 -8.57 -15.98 16.99
CA ASN A 363 -8.36 -17.03 18.00
C ASN A 363 -7.36 -16.66 19.10
N ILE A 364 -6.63 -15.55 18.97
CA ILE A 364 -5.66 -15.09 19.96
C ILE A 364 -5.90 -13.61 20.23
N LYS A 365 -6.49 -13.32 21.38
CA LYS A 365 -6.81 -11.95 21.79
C LYS A 365 -5.55 -11.11 21.96
N ASN A 366 -5.64 -9.83 21.56
CA ASN A 366 -4.58 -8.82 21.64
C ASN A 366 -3.35 -9.12 20.76
N LEU A 367 -3.41 -10.12 19.89
CA LEU A 367 -2.41 -10.39 18.86
C LEU A 367 -2.90 -9.82 17.53
N PHE A 368 -2.10 -8.93 16.95
CA PHE A 368 -2.35 -8.26 15.67
C PHE A 368 -1.26 -8.62 14.66
N SER A 369 -1.53 -8.41 13.38
CA SER A 369 -0.48 -8.53 12.38
C SER A 369 -0.67 -7.59 11.20
N GLY A 370 0.41 -7.26 10.51
CA GLY A 370 0.40 -6.38 9.35
C GLY A 370 1.52 -6.65 8.36
N GLY A 371 1.31 -6.16 7.14
CA GLY A 371 2.30 -6.17 6.10
C GLY A 371 2.37 -7.47 5.30
N GLN A 372 3.54 -7.76 4.76
CA GLN A 372 3.75 -8.90 3.87
C GLN A 372 3.53 -10.25 4.58
N PHE A 373 3.68 -10.28 5.88
CA PHE A 373 3.34 -11.43 6.72
C PHE A 373 1.86 -11.83 6.62
N ASN A 374 0.95 -10.90 6.30
CA ASN A 374 -0.46 -11.18 6.03
C ASN A 374 -0.73 -11.66 4.59
N GLY A 375 0.30 -12.02 3.84
CA GLY A 375 0.15 -12.50 2.47
C GLY A 375 -0.10 -11.37 1.45
N SER A 376 0.21 -10.12 1.77
CA SER A 376 0.24 -9.01 0.82
C SER A 376 1.65 -8.82 0.23
N SER A 377 1.77 -7.97 -0.80
CA SER A 377 3.04 -7.59 -1.41
C SER A 377 3.05 -6.09 -1.69
N GLY A 378 4.13 -5.42 -1.31
CA GLY A 378 4.39 -3.99 -1.52
C GLY A 378 4.61 -3.23 -0.22
N TYR A 379 5.45 -2.18 -0.30
CA TYR A 379 5.82 -1.35 0.87
C TYR A 379 4.63 -0.57 1.42
N GLU A 380 3.80 -0.06 0.53
CA GLU A 380 2.63 0.77 0.84
C GLU A 380 1.51 -0.06 1.47
N GLU A 381 1.28 -1.27 0.96
CA GLU A 381 0.35 -2.23 1.55
C GLU A 381 0.81 -2.65 2.96
N ALA A 382 2.12 -2.81 3.13
CA ALA A 382 2.70 -3.15 4.42
C ALA A 382 2.53 -2.00 5.43
N ALA A 383 2.87 -0.77 5.03
CA ALA A 383 2.73 0.41 5.87
C ALA A 383 1.27 0.66 6.28
N ALA A 384 0.33 0.53 5.35
CA ALA A 384 -1.10 0.70 5.61
C ALA A 384 -1.61 -0.29 6.67
N GLN A 385 -1.29 -1.57 6.52
CA GLN A 385 -1.69 -2.59 7.49
C GLN A 385 -1.00 -2.39 8.84
N GLY A 386 0.30 -2.06 8.83
CA GLY A 386 1.04 -1.76 10.04
C GLY A 386 0.43 -0.62 10.84
N LEU A 387 0.05 0.46 10.15
CA LEU A 387 -0.62 1.61 10.77
C LEU A 387 -1.94 1.20 11.43
N ILE A 388 -2.82 0.50 10.73
CA ILE A 388 -4.12 0.06 11.28
C ILE A 388 -3.92 -0.93 12.43
N ALA A 389 -3.02 -1.90 12.30
CA ALA A 389 -2.72 -2.85 13.36
C ALA A 389 -2.16 -2.16 14.62
N GLY A 390 -1.25 -1.22 14.45
CA GLY A 390 -0.67 -0.44 15.55
C GLY A 390 -1.69 0.46 16.24
N ILE A 391 -2.54 1.15 15.49
CA ILE A 391 -3.65 1.94 16.02
C ILE A 391 -4.56 1.04 16.86
N ASN A 392 -4.99 -0.09 16.30
CA ASN A 392 -5.95 -0.97 16.97
C ASN A 392 -5.35 -1.70 18.17
N ALA A 393 -4.08 -2.08 18.13
CA ALA A 393 -3.38 -2.59 19.30
C ALA A 393 -3.37 -1.56 20.44
N ALA A 394 -3.08 -0.31 20.13
CA ALA A 394 -3.08 0.77 21.12
C ALA A 394 -4.48 1.06 21.68
N LEU A 395 -5.49 1.19 20.82
CA LEU A 395 -6.87 1.43 21.22
C LEU A 395 -7.41 0.27 22.08
N LYS A 396 -7.05 -0.98 21.74
CA LYS A 396 -7.42 -2.16 22.53
C LYS A 396 -6.85 -2.11 23.95
N VAL A 397 -5.56 -1.76 24.07
CA VAL A 397 -4.90 -1.61 25.38
C VAL A 397 -5.53 -0.48 26.21
N LYS A 398 -5.97 0.59 25.57
CA LYS A 398 -6.64 1.74 26.22
C LYS A 398 -8.11 1.48 26.51
N GLY A 399 -8.70 0.41 25.99
CA GLY A 399 -10.13 0.11 26.14
C GLY A 399 -11.03 1.04 25.31
N GLU A 400 -10.49 1.60 24.22
CA GLU A 400 -11.21 2.50 23.31
C GLU A 400 -11.77 1.76 22.09
N GLU A 401 -12.71 2.41 21.37
CA GLU A 401 -13.31 1.86 20.15
C GLU A 401 -12.27 1.68 19.05
N LEU A 402 -12.21 0.47 18.48
CA LEU A 402 -11.25 0.14 17.44
C LEU A 402 -11.59 0.81 16.11
N LEU A 403 -10.57 1.06 15.30
CA LEU A 403 -10.71 1.65 13.97
C LEU A 403 -10.90 0.55 12.91
N VAL A 404 -12.01 0.62 12.19
CA VAL A 404 -12.26 -0.16 10.98
C VAL A 404 -12.61 0.80 9.86
N LEU A 405 -11.93 0.67 8.74
CA LEU A 405 -12.22 1.41 7.52
C LEU A 405 -12.96 0.50 6.56
N ASP A 406 -14.09 0.95 6.04
CA ASP A 406 -14.82 0.19 5.04
C ASP A 406 -14.34 0.47 3.60
N ARG A 407 -14.80 -0.33 2.67
CA ARG A 407 -14.42 -0.26 1.25
C ARG A 407 -14.86 1.03 0.57
N SER A 408 -15.85 1.74 1.11
CA SER A 408 -16.33 3.02 0.57
C SER A 408 -15.57 4.24 1.12
N GLU A 409 -14.75 4.04 2.16
CA GLU A 409 -14.03 5.11 2.84
C GLU A 409 -12.57 5.22 2.45
N ALA A 410 -11.91 4.08 2.18
CA ALA A 410 -10.47 4.04 1.92
C ALA A 410 -10.03 2.85 1.08
N TYR A 411 -8.96 3.02 0.30
CA TYR A 411 -8.22 1.91 -0.30
C TYR A 411 -7.63 0.97 0.77
N ILE A 412 -7.25 1.51 1.94
CA ILE A 412 -6.84 0.70 3.11
C ILE A 412 -8.00 -0.22 3.52
N GLY A 413 -9.23 0.27 3.51
CA GLY A 413 -10.42 -0.55 3.77
C GLY A 413 -10.62 -1.65 2.73
N VAL A 414 -10.45 -1.34 1.44
CA VAL A 414 -10.49 -2.34 0.36
C VAL A 414 -9.40 -3.41 0.55
N LEU A 415 -8.17 -2.99 0.85
CA LEU A 415 -7.03 -3.88 1.09
C LEU A 415 -7.32 -4.88 2.23
N ILE A 416 -7.73 -4.38 3.37
CA ILE A 416 -7.96 -5.21 4.56
C ILE A 416 -9.17 -6.12 4.35
N ASP A 417 -10.28 -5.61 3.82
CA ASP A 417 -11.47 -6.42 3.55
C ASP A 417 -11.16 -7.55 2.55
N ASP A 418 -10.43 -7.26 1.48
CA ASP A 418 -10.00 -8.29 0.53
C ASP A 418 -9.12 -9.37 1.19
N LEU A 419 -8.19 -8.98 2.06
CA LEU A 419 -7.31 -9.93 2.75
C LEU A 419 -8.08 -10.86 3.69
N VAL A 420 -9.02 -10.32 4.48
CA VAL A 420 -9.71 -11.10 5.51
C VAL A 420 -10.93 -11.88 4.99
N THR A 421 -11.44 -11.54 3.80
CA THR A 421 -12.67 -12.16 3.25
C THR A 421 -12.46 -13.01 2.01
N LYS A 422 -11.41 -12.74 1.20
CA LYS A 422 -11.15 -13.46 -0.05
C LYS A 422 -10.13 -14.56 0.13
N GLU A 423 -10.27 -15.63 -0.65
CA GLU A 423 -9.22 -16.62 -0.78
C GLU A 423 -8.06 -16.04 -1.62
N ASN A 424 -6.89 -15.97 -1.00
CA ASN A 424 -5.67 -15.52 -1.64
C ASN A 424 -4.66 -16.67 -1.63
N HIS A 425 -4.50 -17.33 -2.78
CA HIS A 425 -3.49 -18.38 -2.97
C HIS A 425 -2.16 -17.82 -3.49
N GLU A 426 -2.07 -16.53 -3.69
CA GLU A 426 -0.90 -15.80 -4.17
C GLU A 426 -0.76 -14.48 -3.39
N PRO A 427 0.44 -13.87 -3.34
CA PRO A 427 0.62 -12.58 -2.68
C PRO A 427 -0.34 -11.51 -3.22
N TYR A 428 -1.16 -10.96 -2.32
CA TYR A 428 -2.13 -9.92 -2.66
C TYR A 428 -1.42 -8.63 -3.03
N ARG A 429 -1.90 -7.95 -4.07
CA ARG A 429 -1.44 -6.64 -4.48
C ARG A 429 -2.61 -5.70 -4.70
N MET A 430 -2.51 -4.49 -4.14
CA MET A 430 -3.52 -3.45 -4.37
C MET A 430 -3.44 -2.95 -5.81
N MET A 431 -4.61 -2.83 -6.43
CA MET A 431 -4.80 -2.23 -7.76
C MET A 431 -6.05 -1.36 -7.76
N THR A 432 -6.07 -0.33 -8.61
CA THR A 432 -7.25 0.55 -8.75
C THR A 432 -8.52 -0.20 -9.15
N SER A 433 -8.38 -1.31 -9.88
CA SER A 433 -9.53 -2.15 -10.29
C SER A 433 -10.22 -2.89 -9.13
N ARG A 434 -9.58 -2.97 -7.96
CA ARG A 434 -10.17 -3.63 -6.78
C ARG A 434 -11.15 -2.73 -6.01
N ALA A 435 -11.06 -1.42 -6.22
CA ALA A 435 -11.96 -0.45 -5.59
C ALA A 435 -13.20 -0.19 -6.47
N GLU A 436 -14.37 -0.30 -5.88
CA GLU A 436 -15.66 -0.05 -6.53
C GLU A 436 -15.93 1.45 -6.71
N TYR A 437 -15.46 2.28 -5.77
CA TYR A 437 -15.78 3.71 -5.68
C TYR A 437 -14.56 4.58 -5.98
N ARG A 438 -13.84 4.31 -7.09
CA ARG A 438 -12.55 4.94 -7.41
C ARG A 438 -12.59 6.46 -7.47
N LEU A 439 -13.69 7.04 -7.92
CA LEU A 439 -13.83 8.49 -8.02
C LEU A 439 -14.01 9.15 -6.65
N LEU A 440 -14.56 8.43 -5.67
CA LEU A 440 -14.64 8.90 -4.28
C LEU A 440 -13.32 8.69 -3.54
N LEU A 441 -12.59 7.61 -3.86
CA LEU A 441 -11.36 7.20 -3.17
C LEU A 441 -10.09 7.71 -3.89
N ARG A 442 -10.08 8.98 -4.29
CA ARG A 442 -8.92 9.57 -4.95
C ARG A 442 -7.78 9.84 -3.97
N GLN A 443 -6.54 9.89 -4.47
CA GLN A 443 -5.39 10.26 -3.64
C GLN A 443 -5.44 11.72 -3.18
N ASP A 444 -5.97 12.62 -4.02
CA ASP A 444 -6.04 14.07 -3.79
C ASP A 444 -7.02 14.46 -2.68
N ASN A 445 -7.98 13.61 -2.33
CA ASN A 445 -8.97 13.86 -1.30
C ASN A 445 -8.85 12.95 -0.06
N ALA A 446 -7.74 12.25 0.09
CA ALA A 446 -7.56 11.32 1.22
C ALA A 446 -7.65 12.02 2.59
N ASP A 447 -7.17 13.25 2.69
CA ASP A 447 -7.27 14.08 3.89
C ASP A 447 -8.72 14.41 4.24
N LEU A 448 -9.53 14.81 3.26
CA LEU A 448 -10.95 15.10 3.42
C LEU A 448 -11.76 13.87 3.90
N ARG A 449 -11.32 12.66 3.53
CA ARG A 449 -11.99 11.41 3.94
C ARG A 449 -11.55 10.88 5.31
N LEU A 450 -10.29 11.09 5.70
CA LEU A 450 -9.66 10.30 6.77
C LEU A 450 -9.05 11.12 7.92
N ARG A 451 -8.80 12.44 7.76
CA ARG A 451 -8.19 13.27 8.82
C ARG A 451 -9.02 13.31 10.10
N GLU A 452 -10.35 13.38 10.00
CA GLU A 452 -11.23 13.31 11.17
C GLU A 452 -11.03 11.99 11.94
N LYS A 453 -10.89 10.87 11.24
CA LYS A 453 -10.62 9.56 11.87
C LYS A 453 -9.24 9.54 12.54
N GLY A 454 -8.22 10.10 11.89
CA GLY A 454 -6.90 10.28 12.46
C GLY A 454 -6.89 11.14 13.72
N TYR A 455 -7.68 12.21 13.73
CA TYR A 455 -7.88 13.06 14.89
C TYR A 455 -8.60 12.31 16.04
N ARG A 456 -9.68 11.60 15.71
CA ARG A 456 -10.43 10.80 16.71
C ARG A 456 -9.55 9.77 17.41
N VAL A 457 -8.66 9.08 16.69
CA VAL A 457 -7.75 8.10 17.29
C VAL A 457 -6.55 8.74 17.99
N GLY A 458 -6.27 10.03 17.78
CA GLY A 458 -5.23 10.78 18.48
C GLY A 458 -3.89 10.92 17.71
N LEU A 459 -3.83 10.56 16.43
CA LEU A 459 -2.62 10.68 15.59
C LEU A 459 -2.54 11.98 14.81
N ILE A 460 -3.65 12.65 14.58
CA ILE A 460 -3.74 13.99 13.98
C ILE A 460 -3.97 15.00 15.09
N ASN A 461 -3.18 16.08 15.10
CA ASN A 461 -3.30 17.11 16.11
C ASN A 461 -4.42 18.13 15.78
N GLU A 462 -4.73 19.01 16.75
CA GLU A 462 -5.78 20.02 16.62
C GLU A 462 -5.56 20.96 15.43
N GLU A 463 -4.33 21.44 15.21
CA GLU A 463 -4.01 22.34 14.11
C GLU A 463 -4.31 21.70 12.74
N GLN A 464 -3.88 20.45 12.55
CA GLN A 464 -4.13 19.67 11.33
C GLN A 464 -5.63 19.40 11.12
N TYR A 465 -6.38 19.20 12.21
CA TYR A 465 -7.82 19.02 12.15
C TYR A 465 -8.55 20.32 11.79
N GLN A 466 -8.15 21.45 12.37
CA GLN A 466 -8.72 22.75 12.01
C GLN A 466 -8.40 23.14 10.55
N ASP A 467 -7.19 22.83 10.04
CA ASP A 467 -6.86 23.05 8.62
C ASP A 467 -7.78 22.28 7.68
N ILE A 468 -8.15 21.04 8.02
CA ILE A 468 -9.06 20.26 7.16
C ILE A 468 -10.49 20.80 7.19
N LEU A 469 -10.99 21.25 8.32
CA LEU A 469 -12.30 21.90 8.44
C LEU A 469 -12.36 23.19 7.62
N GLU A 470 -11.30 23.99 7.67
CA GLU A 470 -11.19 25.20 6.86
C GLU A 470 -11.11 24.89 5.37
N LYS A 471 -10.35 23.88 4.99
CA LYS A 471 -10.29 23.39 3.58
C LYS A 471 -11.67 22.97 3.08
N GLU A 472 -12.43 22.21 3.86
CA GLU A 472 -13.80 21.81 3.51
C GLU A 472 -14.73 23.02 3.33
N ARG A 473 -14.64 23.99 4.23
CA ARG A 473 -15.43 25.23 4.16
C ARG A 473 -15.14 25.99 2.89
N LEU A 474 -13.86 26.23 2.59
CA LEU A 474 -13.42 26.98 1.41
C LEU A 474 -13.80 26.28 0.10
N ILE A 475 -13.73 24.96 0.05
CA ILE A 475 -14.18 24.18 -1.13
C ILE A 475 -15.68 24.40 -1.36
N LYS A 476 -16.51 24.29 -0.33
CA LYS A 476 -17.97 24.47 -0.44
C LYS A 476 -18.33 25.89 -0.89
N GLU A 477 -17.75 26.89 -0.26
CA GLU A 477 -18.00 28.30 -0.58
C GLU A 477 -17.61 28.63 -2.00
N GLU A 478 -16.46 28.11 -2.46
CA GLU A 478 -16.01 28.37 -3.83
C GLU A 478 -16.85 27.62 -4.89
N ILE A 479 -17.28 26.41 -4.61
CA ILE A 479 -18.22 25.68 -5.50
C ILE A 479 -19.53 26.49 -5.61
N GLU A 480 -20.09 26.92 -4.48
CA GLU A 480 -21.32 27.72 -4.47
C GLU A 480 -21.13 29.04 -5.22
N ARG A 481 -20.00 29.73 -5.03
CA ARG A 481 -19.70 30.97 -5.75
C ARG A 481 -19.68 30.78 -7.27
N VAL A 482 -18.91 29.81 -7.79
CA VAL A 482 -18.77 29.62 -9.24
C VAL A 482 -20.04 29.08 -9.90
N GLU A 483 -20.91 28.38 -9.17
CA GLU A 483 -22.21 27.96 -9.68
C GLU A 483 -23.19 29.15 -9.86
N HIS A 484 -22.97 30.27 -9.18
CA HIS A 484 -23.82 31.45 -9.23
C HIS A 484 -23.18 32.64 -9.97
N VAL A 485 -21.87 32.64 -10.21
CA VAL A 485 -21.21 33.73 -10.95
C VAL A 485 -21.47 33.61 -12.44
N ASN A 486 -22.24 34.54 -12.97
CA ASN A 486 -22.55 34.62 -14.40
C ASN A 486 -21.47 35.39 -15.17
N VAL A 487 -21.09 34.89 -16.31
CA VAL A 487 -20.26 35.54 -17.31
C VAL A 487 -21.04 35.74 -18.58
N GLY A 488 -21.01 36.98 -19.11
CA GLY A 488 -21.67 37.32 -20.37
C GLY A 488 -20.82 36.89 -21.58
N ALA A 489 -21.44 36.91 -22.75
CA ALA A 489 -20.81 36.65 -24.05
C ALA A 489 -19.92 37.84 -24.52
N SER A 490 -19.11 38.39 -23.63
CA SER A 490 -18.22 39.52 -23.96
C SER A 490 -17.02 39.06 -24.79
N LYS A 491 -16.37 40.01 -25.47
CA LYS A 491 -15.20 39.71 -26.32
C LYS A 491 -14.10 38.93 -25.62
N PRO A 492 -13.65 39.29 -24.38
CA PRO A 492 -12.62 38.50 -23.66
C PRO A 492 -13.05 37.08 -23.36
N VAL A 493 -14.33 36.85 -23.08
CA VAL A 493 -14.89 35.51 -22.84
C VAL A 493 -14.86 34.68 -24.11
N GLN A 494 -15.29 35.24 -25.23
CA GLN A 494 -15.29 34.52 -26.51
C GLN A 494 -13.88 34.19 -26.99
N GLU A 495 -12.92 35.12 -26.85
CA GLU A 495 -11.51 34.90 -27.19
C GLU A 495 -10.90 33.77 -26.33
N LEU A 496 -11.21 33.71 -25.04
CA LEU A 496 -10.78 32.61 -24.17
C LEU A 496 -11.36 31.27 -24.62
N LEU A 497 -12.67 31.23 -24.92
CA LEU A 497 -13.32 30.01 -25.36
C LEU A 497 -12.74 29.51 -26.69
N GLU A 498 -12.50 30.41 -27.64
CA GLU A 498 -11.86 30.09 -28.92
C GLU A 498 -10.43 29.56 -28.74
N GLN A 499 -9.64 30.19 -27.86
CA GLN A 499 -8.27 29.76 -27.54
C GLN A 499 -8.21 28.28 -27.09
N TYR A 500 -9.23 27.83 -26.36
CA TYR A 500 -9.31 26.44 -25.86
C TYR A 500 -10.22 25.54 -26.70
N GLY A 501 -10.63 26.00 -27.88
CA GLY A 501 -11.47 25.20 -28.78
C GLY A 501 -12.89 24.94 -28.27
N SER A 502 -13.35 25.76 -27.33
CA SER A 502 -14.70 25.63 -26.75
C SER A 502 -15.75 26.39 -27.56
N THR A 503 -16.96 25.89 -27.53
CA THR A 503 -18.09 26.52 -28.24
C THR A 503 -18.37 27.92 -27.69
N PRO A 504 -18.51 28.95 -28.58
CA PRO A 504 -18.84 30.30 -28.17
C PRO A 504 -20.16 30.37 -27.38
N LEU A 505 -20.29 31.37 -26.51
CA LEU A 505 -21.52 31.63 -25.79
C LEU A 505 -22.48 32.45 -26.66
N THR A 506 -23.72 32.03 -26.72
CA THR A 506 -24.83 32.78 -27.33
C THR A 506 -25.60 33.65 -26.31
N SER A 507 -25.50 33.28 -25.03
CA SER A 507 -26.08 33.97 -23.88
C SER A 507 -25.13 33.86 -22.69
N GLY A 508 -25.46 34.48 -21.55
CA GLY A 508 -24.71 34.31 -20.32
C GLY A 508 -24.69 32.85 -19.82
N SER A 509 -23.60 32.46 -19.18
CA SER A 509 -23.43 31.14 -18.58
C SER A 509 -22.77 31.31 -17.21
N THR A 510 -22.93 30.36 -16.29
CA THR A 510 -22.19 30.37 -15.03
C THR A 510 -20.77 29.87 -15.23
N LEU A 511 -19.86 30.25 -14.31
CA LEU A 511 -18.51 29.65 -14.30
C LEU A 511 -18.57 28.14 -14.09
N GLY A 512 -19.47 27.66 -13.24
CA GLY A 512 -19.68 26.21 -13.01
C GLY A 512 -20.06 25.47 -14.28
N GLU A 513 -20.97 26.00 -15.10
CA GLU A 513 -21.33 25.42 -16.41
C GLU A 513 -20.14 25.36 -17.36
N LEU A 514 -19.28 26.40 -17.36
CA LEU A 514 -18.08 26.42 -18.19
C LEU A 514 -17.02 25.41 -17.70
N ILE A 515 -16.82 25.26 -16.39
CA ILE A 515 -15.91 24.26 -15.82
C ILE A 515 -16.32 22.85 -16.24
N ARG A 516 -17.60 22.56 -16.40
CA ARG A 516 -18.09 21.23 -16.83
C ARG A 516 -17.75 20.87 -18.27
N ARG A 517 -17.39 21.84 -19.11
CA ARG A 517 -16.98 21.56 -20.49
C ARG A 517 -15.64 20.81 -20.52
N PRO A 518 -15.46 19.80 -21.41
CA PRO A 518 -14.26 18.97 -21.44
C PRO A 518 -12.96 19.76 -21.58
N GLU A 519 -12.94 20.76 -22.44
CA GLU A 519 -11.78 21.58 -22.78
C GLU A 519 -11.46 22.69 -21.77
N LEU A 520 -12.37 23.00 -20.84
CA LEU A 520 -12.22 24.04 -19.84
C LEU A 520 -12.03 23.45 -18.45
N ASN A 521 -11.50 24.23 -17.53
CA ASN A 521 -11.36 23.90 -16.12
C ASN A 521 -11.29 25.17 -15.27
N TYR A 522 -11.28 25.02 -13.95
CA TYR A 522 -11.24 26.14 -13.01
C TYR A 522 -10.04 27.08 -13.25
N GLU A 523 -8.85 26.54 -13.58
CA GLU A 523 -7.64 27.36 -13.79
C GLU A 523 -7.72 28.15 -15.11
N VAL A 524 -8.18 27.53 -16.17
CA VAL A 524 -8.31 28.15 -17.50
C VAL A 524 -9.25 29.36 -17.47
N LEU A 525 -10.27 29.34 -16.59
CA LEU A 525 -11.25 30.43 -16.49
C LEU A 525 -10.79 31.62 -15.65
N ALA A 526 -9.60 31.56 -15.02
CA ALA A 526 -9.08 32.62 -14.18
C ALA A 526 -9.09 34.02 -14.84
N PRO A 527 -8.74 34.21 -16.13
CA PRO A 527 -8.72 35.53 -16.76
C PRO A 527 -10.10 36.20 -16.86
N ILE A 528 -11.17 35.44 -16.86
CA ILE A 528 -12.55 35.96 -16.95
C ILE A 528 -13.30 35.99 -15.62
N ASP A 529 -12.72 35.44 -14.56
CA ASP A 529 -13.27 35.45 -13.20
C ASP A 529 -12.73 36.62 -12.40
N LYS A 530 -13.42 37.76 -12.48
CA LYS A 530 -12.97 39.04 -11.88
C LYS A 530 -12.89 39.01 -10.36
N ASN A 531 -13.64 38.14 -9.71
CA ASN A 531 -13.73 38.05 -8.24
C ASN A 531 -13.16 36.72 -7.72
N ARG A 532 -12.24 36.13 -8.47
CA ARG A 532 -11.60 34.90 -8.10
C ARG A 532 -10.83 35.05 -6.78
N PRO A 533 -11.13 34.25 -5.75
CA PRO A 533 -10.37 34.27 -4.52
C PRO A 533 -8.98 33.64 -4.73
N GLU A 534 -8.03 34.06 -3.91
CA GLU A 534 -6.72 33.41 -3.85
C GLU A 534 -6.83 32.18 -2.92
N LEU A 535 -6.80 31.01 -3.51
CA LEU A 535 -6.94 29.72 -2.81
C LEU A 535 -5.71 28.84 -3.03
N ARG A 536 -5.40 28.00 -2.05
CA ARG A 536 -4.36 26.97 -2.21
C ARG A 536 -4.69 26.06 -3.38
N TYR A 537 -3.64 25.51 -4.01
CA TYR A 537 -3.77 24.63 -5.18
C TYR A 537 -4.67 23.42 -4.88
N ASP A 538 -4.50 22.77 -3.73
CA ASP A 538 -5.27 21.61 -3.33
C ASP A 538 -6.79 21.88 -3.17
N ILE A 539 -7.16 23.11 -2.77
CA ILE A 539 -8.56 23.56 -2.72
C ILE A 539 -9.10 23.75 -4.14
N ARG A 540 -8.35 24.46 -4.99
CA ARG A 540 -8.73 24.72 -6.40
C ARG A 540 -8.92 23.42 -7.19
N GLU A 541 -8.05 22.43 -6.96
CA GLU A 541 -8.16 21.11 -7.56
C GLU A 541 -9.46 20.41 -7.13
N GLN A 542 -9.82 20.45 -5.84
CA GLN A 542 -11.07 19.88 -5.34
C GLN A 542 -12.31 20.59 -5.93
N VAL A 543 -12.29 21.91 -6.03
CA VAL A 543 -13.38 22.67 -6.67
C VAL A 543 -13.57 22.20 -8.10
N ASN A 544 -12.50 22.14 -8.88
CA ASN A 544 -12.54 21.70 -10.28
C ASN A 544 -13.09 20.28 -10.42
N ILE A 545 -12.58 19.33 -9.63
CA ILE A 545 -13.00 17.92 -9.71
C ILE A 545 -14.45 17.74 -9.30
N ASN A 546 -14.88 18.36 -8.20
CA ASN A 546 -16.26 18.22 -7.73
C ASN A 546 -17.28 18.76 -8.72
N ILE A 547 -17.00 19.90 -9.38
CA ILE A 547 -17.88 20.44 -10.40
C ILE A 547 -17.86 19.59 -11.66
N LYS A 548 -16.68 19.24 -12.16
CA LYS A 548 -16.52 18.54 -13.43
C LYS A 548 -17.09 17.12 -13.42
N TYR A 549 -17.01 16.45 -12.28
CA TYR A 549 -17.45 15.05 -12.11
C TYR A 549 -18.69 14.90 -11.24
N ASP A 550 -19.42 15.96 -10.96
CA ASP A 550 -20.57 16.00 -10.04
C ASP A 550 -21.57 14.86 -10.27
N GLY A 551 -22.02 14.65 -11.50
CA GLY A 551 -23.00 13.59 -11.84
C GLY A 551 -22.47 12.17 -11.58
N TYR A 552 -21.18 11.93 -11.77
CA TYR A 552 -20.54 10.64 -11.48
C TYR A 552 -20.33 10.45 -9.96
N ILE A 553 -19.93 11.50 -9.26
CA ILE A 553 -19.77 11.50 -7.79
C ILE A 553 -21.11 11.21 -7.14
N THR A 554 -22.16 11.92 -7.52
CA THR A 554 -23.52 11.71 -6.99
C THR A 554 -24.02 10.27 -7.21
N ARG A 555 -23.74 9.69 -8.38
CA ARG A 555 -24.09 8.28 -8.65
C ARG A 555 -23.35 7.33 -7.71
N GLN A 556 -22.05 7.52 -7.51
CA GLN A 556 -21.28 6.67 -6.59
C GLN A 556 -21.72 6.84 -5.12
N LEU A 557 -22.07 8.06 -4.69
CA LEU A 557 -22.59 8.29 -3.34
C LEU A 557 -23.89 7.51 -3.08
N LYS A 558 -24.80 7.44 -4.05
CA LYS A 558 -26.01 6.61 -3.95
C LYS A 558 -25.69 5.12 -3.81
N GLN A 559 -24.68 4.64 -4.54
CA GLN A 559 -24.23 3.24 -4.42
C GLN A 559 -23.62 2.98 -3.02
N VAL A 560 -22.86 3.94 -2.48
CA VAL A 560 -22.29 3.86 -1.12
C VAL A 560 -23.38 3.81 -0.05
N GLU A 561 -24.46 4.58 -0.19
CA GLU A 561 -25.60 4.49 0.73
C GLU A 561 -26.22 3.08 0.79
N GLN A 562 -26.37 2.45 -0.37
CA GLN A 562 -26.86 1.07 -0.45
C GLN A 562 -25.87 0.09 0.17
N PHE A 563 -24.59 0.26 -0.11
CA PHE A 563 -23.52 -0.54 0.51
C PHE A 563 -23.54 -0.42 2.04
N LYS A 564 -23.58 0.79 2.58
CA LYS A 564 -23.60 1.04 4.03
C LYS A 564 -24.82 0.45 4.73
N LYS A 565 -25.97 0.39 4.07
CA LYS A 565 -27.16 -0.31 4.58
C LYS A 565 -26.93 -1.81 4.81
N LEU A 566 -26.18 -2.46 3.94
CA LEU A 566 -25.81 -3.88 4.11
C LEU A 566 -24.71 -4.05 5.17
N GLU A 567 -23.70 -3.18 5.21
CA GLU A 567 -22.64 -3.21 6.22
C GLU A 567 -23.14 -2.92 7.64
N SER A 568 -24.16 -2.10 7.79
CA SER A 568 -24.77 -1.83 9.10
C SER A 568 -25.50 -3.03 9.69
N LYS A 569 -25.91 -3.99 8.87
CA LYS A 569 -26.57 -5.21 9.32
C LYS A 569 -25.54 -6.21 9.82
N LYS A 570 -25.28 -6.19 11.11
CA LYS A 570 -24.27 -7.05 11.76
C LYS A 570 -24.75 -8.48 11.87
N ILE A 571 -23.81 -9.41 11.77
CA ILE A 571 -24.00 -10.84 12.02
C ILE A 571 -23.41 -11.13 13.40
N PRO A 572 -24.16 -11.77 14.33
CA PRO A 572 -23.63 -12.16 15.63
C PRO A 572 -22.41 -13.09 15.51
N GLU A 573 -21.45 -12.95 16.40
CA GLU A 573 -20.22 -13.78 16.40
C GLU A 573 -20.53 -15.27 16.63
N ASP A 574 -21.56 -15.56 17.44
CA ASP A 574 -22.04 -16.90 17.80
C ASP A 574 -23.07 -17.46 16.82
N MET A 575 -23.26 -16.81 15.65
CA MET A 575 -24.23 -17.24 14.64
C MET A 575 -24.02 -18.70 14.23
N ASP A 576 -25.05 -19.51 14.42
CA ASP A 576 -25.10 -20.88 13.92
C ASP A 576 -25.77 -20.94 12.54
N TYR A 577 -24.95 -21.03 11.50
CA TYR A 577 -25.41 -21.06 10.10
C TYR A 577 -26.16 -22.35 9.73
N ASP A 578 -26.04 -23.43 10.52
CA ASP A 578 -26.81 -24.66 10.30
C ASP A 578 -28.32 -24.48 10.64
N GLN A 579 -28.63 -23.54 11.49
CA GLN A 579 -30.02 -23.21 11.85
C GLN A 579 -30.72 -22.35 10.77
N VAL A 580 -29.99 -21.79 9.83
CA VAL A 580 -30.52 -20.93 8.76
C VAL A 580 -31.05 -21.82 7.64
N LYS A 581 -32.34 -22.15 7.67
CA LYS A 581 -32.99 -22.93 6.62
C LYS A 581 -32.88 -22.21 5.26
N SER A 582 -32.72 -22.99 4.20
CA SER A 582 -32.63 -22.51 2.82
C SER A 582 -31.31 -21.89 2.40
N LEU A 583 -30.27 -21.86 3.24
CA LEU A 583 -28.93 -21.62 2.78
C LEU A 583 -28.38 -22.81 1.99
N ARG A 584 -27.66 -22.56 0.91
CA ARG A 584 -26.95 -23.61 0.18
C ARG A 584 -25.80 -24.17 1.03
N ILE A 585 -25.52 -25.46 0.88
CA ILE A 585 -24.44 -26.15 1.63
C ILE A 585 -23.10 -25.41 1.48
N GLU A 586 -22.74 -25.00 0.24
CA GLU A 586 -21.55 -24.22 -0.03
C GLU A 586 -21.53 -22.90 0.75
N ALA A 587 -22.65 -22.18 0.76
CA ALA A 587 -22.76 -20.91 1.50
C ALA A 587 -22.58 -21.13 3.01
N VAL A 588 -23.19 -22.16 3.59
CA VAL A 588 -23.02 -22.53 5.02
C VAL A 588 -21.54 -22.81 5.32
N GLN A 589 -20.86 -23.61 4.49
CA GLN A 589 -19.45 -23.93 4.67
C GLN A 589 -18.57 -22.67 4.61
N LYS A 590 -18.81 -21.80 3.64
CA LYS A 590 -18.06 -20.55 3.46
C LYS A 590 -18.33 -19.57 4.61
N LEU A 591 -19.57 -19.39 5.02
CA LEU A 591 -19.95 -18.51 6.13
C LEU A 591 -19.34 -18.97 7.47
N LYS A 592 -19.32 -20.27 7.73
CA LYS A 592 -18.64 -20.85 8.90
C LYS A 592 -17.13 -20.63 8.88
N LEU A 593 -16.53 -20.77 7.69
CA LEU A 593 -15.09 -20.59 7.50
C LEU A 593 -14.66 -19.15 7.67
N TYR A 594 -15.39 -18.22 7.04
CA TYR A 594 -15.00 -16.80 7.00
C TYR A 594 -15.52 -16.00 8.20
N ARG A 595 -16.61 -16.44 8.83
CA ARG A 595 -17.29 -15.74 9.93
C ARG A 595 -17.43 -14.22 9.68
N PRO A 596 -18.18 -13.82 8.64
CA PRO A 596 -18.34 -12.41 8.31
C PRO A 596 -19.05 -11.66 9.46
N VAL A 597 -18.62 -10.42 9.68
CA VAL A 597 -19.16 -9.56 10.75
C VAL A 597 -20.39 -8.76 10.31
N SER A 598 -20.70 -8.76 9.00
CA SER A 598 -21.85 -8.06 8.44
C SER A 598 -22.43 -8.78 7.23
N ILE A 599 -23.67 -8.45 6.89
CA ILE A 599 -24.32 -8.93 5.66
C ILE A 599 -23.55 -8.43 4.43
N GLY A 600 -23.06 -7.19 4.45
CA GLY A 600 -22.22 -6.66 3.38
C GLY A 600 -20.96 -7.48 3.17
N GLN A 601 -20.27 -7.84 4.24
CA GLN A 601 -19.10 -8.72 4.18
C GLN A 601 -19.47 -10.13 3.66
N ALA A 602 -20.56 -10.71 4.16
CA ALA A 602 -21.04 -12.00 3.68
C ALA A 602 -21.31 -12.01 2.16
N SER A 603 -21.85 -10.92 1.62
CA SER A 603 -22.18 -10.80 0.20
C SER A 603 -20.94 -10.80 -0.73
N ARG A 604 -19.75 -10.53 -0.19
CA ARG A 604 -18.48 -10.50 -0.94
C ARG A 604 -17.71 -11.82 -0.89
N ILE A 605 -18.18 -12.78 -0.10
CA ILE A 605 -17.54 -14.09 0.01
C ILE A 605 -17.85 -14.92 -1.24
N ALA A 606 -16.81 -15.42 -1.91
CA ALA A 606 -16.97 -16.32 -3.04
C ALA A 606 -17.72 -17.61 -2.60
N GLY A 607 -18.78 -17.96 -3.32
CA GLY A 607 -19.66 -19.08 -2.96
C GLY A 607 -20.93 -18.68 -2.20
N VAL A 608 -21.05 -17.43 -1.75
CA VAL A 608 -22.28 -16.85 -1.18
C VAL A 608 -23.01 -16.05 -2.27
N SER A 609 -24.19 -16.50 -2.66
CA SER A 609 -24.99 -15.84 -3.72
C SER A 609 -25.89 -14.74 -3.17
N PRO A 610 -26.43 -13.85 -4.01
CA PRO A 610 -27.42 -12.87 -3.61
C PRO A 610 -28.66 -13.51 -2.94
N ALA A 611 -29.05 -14.73 -3.35
CA ALA A 611 -30.14 -15.47 -2.73
C ALA A 611 -29.79 -15.89 -1.29
N ASP A 612 -28.56 -16.36 -1.05
CA ASP A 612 -28.11 -16.71 0.31
C ASP A 612 -28.08 -15.46 1.21
N VAL A 613 -27.65 -14.32 0.67
CA VAL A 613 -27.67 -13.02 1.38
C VAL A 613 -29.09 -12.64 1.78
N SER A 614 -30.05 -12.82 0.89
CA SER A 614 -31.46 -12.53 1.18
C SER A 614 -32.03 -13.46 2.27
N VAL A 615 -31.67 -14.74 2.25
CA VAL A 615 -32.04 -15.69 3.29
C VAL A 615 -31.46 -15.30 4.66
N LEU A 616 -30.18 -14.90 4.71
CA LEU A 616 -29.55 -14.41 5.94
C LEU A 616 -30.23 -13.16 6.47
N LEU A 617 -30.58 -12.21 5.60
CA LEU A 617 -31.28 -10.99 5.99
C LEU A 617 -32.61 -11.29 6.65
N VAL A 618 -33.43 -12.14 6.02
CA VAL A 618 -34.75 -12.56 6.57
C VAL A 618 -34.57 -13.27 7.90
N TYR A 619 -33.60 -14.17 8.00
CA TYR A 619 -33.32 -14.88 9.24
C TYR A 619 -32.95 -13.92 10.39
N LEU A 620 -32.02 -13.01 10.15
CA LEU A 620 -31.58 -12.01 11.14
C LEU A 620 -32.70 -11.05 11.55
N GLU A 621 -33.59 -10.69 10.63
CA GLU A 621 -34.74 -9.83 10.92
C GLU A 621 -35.83 -10.59 11.74
N SER A 622 -36.02 -11.87 11.47
CA SER A 622 -36.99 -12.69 12.19
C SER A 622 -36.54 -13.15 13.59
N HIS A 623 -35.22 -13.10 13.85
CA HIS A 623 -34.63 -13.51 15.13
C HIS A 623 -33.99 -12.31 15.89
N ARG A 624 -34.32 -11.09 15.53
CA ARG A 624 -34.04 -9.91 16.37
C ARG A 624 -35.02 -9.94 17.55
N ALA A 625 -34.51 -10.40 18.71
CA ALA A 625 -35.16 -10.24 19.99
C ALA A 625 -34.90 -8.83 20.55
#